data_401ee778bf9c0789033c277389adcb52
#
_entry.id   401ee778bf9c0789033c277389adcb52
#
_cell.length_a   1.000
_cell.length_b   1.000
_cell.length_c   1.000
_cell.angle_alpha   90.00
_cell.angle_beta   90.00
_cell.angle_gamma   90.00
#
_symmetry.space_group_name_H-M   'P 1'
#
loop_
_entity.id
_entity.type
_entity.pdbx_description
1 polymer ?
#
loop_
_entity_poly.entity_id
_entity_poly.type
_entity_poly.pdbx_seq_one_letter_code
_entity_poly.pdbx_strand_id
1 'polypeptide(L)'
;MIPDFVESEYNGEQYEVLVPDTLDIQERAELAVNGLTGPTDTEKDYMLYFRVHFNANPPMMSHSGSDICQVKFMEALPLMRIIGGSDKNKQVDRVWMSSALRMIGPDGLVYWPSFPWAKKVDSWTEPCPEGEHYTLPLFCGRTIGAMTVYMLRDPQGPWRKEIEKVVQALDKLAIHKKDYAYFPQGGFLPDGFRPREAEIPTGIWSGLVGWTIQGLAQFYRASGYGPAKDLAAKLSRYLRYHGKYYGHNGEFLPNYAPLEPKQSTSDKNIYPFIPSSDDPYTHFQHHTVPLLGMLDHALSTGDKDLAQFVRSSFDWAKKKGNITVGYFPENIDSNLYECSEICEVAGMIGLALKLSQAGLGDYWDDADRWIRNQFAEGQLRRSDWMYRMHWAGLIFPRMWIPESKIDPLFQTIDHVPERNIGAFAGWPSANDFFTGGGWGIQHCCTGNGSRAIYYIWEHILTYNNGELKINLLLNRSSKWVDVHSYIPYEGQVDVHVKTACTLKVRIPEWVKPGEVRCNNREPRPCLQERDKLTWDGRYAIVGNVQPGEVVQIKFPINERIKDVNIEKQRYILTIKGNDVVNIDPPGRFLSLYQRDHYRENIVRWKKATWFISNENIYW
;
A
#
# COMPACT_ATOMS: atom_id res chain seq x y z
N MET A 1 27.44 13.68 13.48
CA MET A 1 28.03 13.45 12.14
C MET A 1 27.20 12.36 11.49
N ILE A 2 26.70 12.60 10.28
CA ILE A 2 25.92 11.61 9.52
C ILE A 2 26.93 10.62 8.94
N PRO A 3 26.71 9.29 9.13
CA PRO A 3 27.57 8.28 8.53
C PRO A 3 27.58 8.39 7.00
N ASP A 4 28.70 8.03 6.39
CA ASP A 4 28.75 7.81 4.95
C ASP A 4 28.19 6.40 4.67
N PHE A 5 26.93 6.33 4.26
CA PHE A 5 26.28 5.08 3.97
C PHE A 5 26.79 4.53 2.64
N VAL A 6 27.10 3.23 2.63
CA VAL A 6 27.32 2.49 1.41
C VAL A 6 25.99 2.02 0.83
N GLU A 7 25.99 1.65 -0.44
CA GLU A 7 24.81 1.07 -1.06
C GLU A 7 24.43 -0.24 -0.37
N SER A 8 23.16 -0.36 0.01
CA SER A 8 22.65 -1.54 0.69
C SER A 8 22.72 -2.77 -0.22
N GLU A 9 23.20 -3.88 0.33
CA GLU A 9 23.13 -5.19 -0.34
C GLU A 9 21.89 -5.96 0.12
N TYR A 10 21.25 -6.63 -0.82
CA TYR A 10 20.10 -7.50 -0.56
C TYR A 10 20.51 -8.92 -0.89
N ASN A 11 20.95 -9.63 0.15
CA ASN A 11 21.49 -10.96 0.01
C ASN A 11 20.41 -12.02 -0.07
N GLY A 12 20.54 -12.96 -0.98
CA GLY A 12 19.59 -14.04 -1.19
C GLY A 12 20.03 -15.01 -2.28
N GLU A 13 19.20 -15.99 -2.53
CA GLU A 13 19.35 -16.93 -3.62
C GLU A 13 18.49 -16.50 -4.81
N GLN A 14 19.08 -16.47 -6.00
CA GLN A 14 18.37 -16.15 -7.24
C GLN A 14 18.43 -17.32 -8.21
N TYR A 15 17.30 -17.66 -8.83
CA TYR A 15 17.23 -18.74 -9.80
C TYR A 15 16.14 -18.51 -10.85
N GLU A 16 16.36 -19.06 -12.04
CA GLU A 16 15.36 -19.07 -13.11
C GLU A 16 14.36 -20.21 -12.91
N VAL A 17 13.11 -19.93 -13.17
CA VAL A 17 12.01 -20.90 -13.07
C VAL A 17 10.98 -20.67 -14.16
N LEU A 18 10.35 -21.75 -14.63
CA LEU A 18 9.22 -21.69 -15.54
C LEU A 18 7.92 -21.84 -14.69
N VAL A 19 7.07 -20.81 -14.71
CA VAL A 19 5.85 -20.77 -13.91
C VAL A 19 4.63 -20.44 -14.76
N PRO A 20 3.42 -20.80 -14.33
CA PRO A 20 2.21 -20.32 -14.98
C PRO A 20 2.18 -18.79 -15.01
N ASP A 21 1.81 -18.22 -16.17
CA ASP A 21 1.73 -16.77 -16.34
C ASP A 21 0.48 -16.20 -15.64
N THR A 22 0.55 -16.20 -14.31
CA THR A 22 -0.47 -15.68 -13.39
C THR A 22 0.13 -14.60 -12.50
N LEU A 23 -0.64 -14.07 -11.55
CA LEU A 23 -0.18 -13.01 -10.66
C LEU A 23 1.01 -13.47 -9.82
N ASP A 24 2.12 -12.74 -9.97
CA ASP A 24 3.38 -12.93 -9.25
C ASP A 24 3.72 -11.65 -8.47
N ILE A 25 3.80 -11.76 -7.16
CA ILE A 25 4.00 -10.60 -6.27
C ILE A 25 5.45 -10.12 -6.31
N GLN A 26 6.42 -11.01 -6.59
CA GLN A 26 7.80 -10.59 -6.77
C GLN A 26 7.97 -9.73 -8.03
N GLU A 27 7.39 -10.13 -9.16
CA GLU A 27 7.36 -9.32 -10.39
C GLU A 27 6.77 -7.93 -10.13
N ARG A 28 5.71 -7.87 -9.30
CA ARG A 28 5.09 -6.60 -8.91
C ARG A 28 6.00 -5.74 -8.04
N ALA A 29 6.78 -6.35 -7.16
CA ALA A 29 7.77 -5.65 -6.35
C ALA A 29 8.92 -5.09 -7.20
N GLU A 30 9.40 -5.85 -8.18
CA GLU A 30 10.44 -5.39 -9.12
C GLU A 30 9.97 -4.20 -9.96
N LEU A 31 8.73 -4.23 -10.44
CA LEU A 31 8.10 -3.07 -11.09
C LEU A 31 7.99 -1.88 -10.13
N ALA A 32 7.62 -2.12 -8.87
CA ALA A 32 7.48 -1.06 -7.88
C ALA A 32 8.82 -0.38 -7.56
N VAL A 33 9.98 -1.08 -7.64
CA VAL A 33 11.29 -0.43 -7.51
C VAL A 33 11.46 0.67 -8.56
N ASN A 34 11.03 0.45 -9.82
CA ASN A 34 11.03 1.51 -10.82
C ASN A 34 10.03 2.62 -10.49
N GLY A 35 8.81 2.27 -10.07
CA GLY A 35 7.79 3.26 -9.70
C GLY A 35 8.16 4.12 -8.48
N LEU A 36 9.05 3.61 -7.60
CA LEU A 36 9.57 4.34 -6.45
C LEU A 36 10.81 5.18 -6.77
N THR A 37 11.68 4.73 -7.67
CA THR A 37 12.96 5.40 -7.95
C THR A 37 12.94 6.22 -9.24
N GLY A 38 12.11 5.86 -10.22
CA GLY A 38 12.01 6.54 -11.51
C GLY A 38 11.48 7.98 -11.39
N PRO A 39 10.38 8.25 -10.66
CA PRO A 39 9.82 9.59 -10.57
C PRO A 39 10.53 10.47 -9.53
N THR A 40 11.87 10.47 -9.53
CA THR A 40 12.70 11.22 -8.58
C THR A 40 13.71 12.12 -9.27
N ASP A 41 14.05 13.25 -8.65
CA ASP A 41 15.00 14.23 -9.17
C ASP A 41 16.41 13.91 -8.69
N THR A 42 17.27 13.45 -9.60
CA THR A 42 18.66 13.06 -9.29
C THR A 42 19.53 14.22 -8.82
N GLU A 43 19.18 15.46 -9.21
CA GLU A 43 19.91 16.66 -8.81
C GLU A 43 19.47 17.21 -7.45
N LYS A 44 18.36 16.67 -6.90
CA LYS A 44 17.76 17.08 -5.62
C LYS A 44 17.66 15.92 -4.64
N ASP A 45 18.74 15.18 -4.41
CA ASP A 45 18.79 14.05 -3.47
C ASP A 45 17.68 13.00 -3.71
N TYR A 46 17.34 12.76 -4.98
CA TYR A 46 16.23 11.89 -5.40
C TYR A 46 14.89 12.27 -4.76
N MET A 47 14.62 13.57 -4.68
CA MET A 47 13.32 14.05 -4.26
C MET A 47 12.24 13.65 -5.25
N LEU A 48 11.10 13.24 -4.70
CA LEU A 48 9.95 12.76 -5.44
C LEU A 48 9.28 13.85 -6.27
N TYR A 49 9.03 13.60 -7.55
CA TYR A 49 7.99 14.29 -8.31
C TYR A 49 6.64 13.69 -7.93
N PHE A 50 5.90 14.35 -7.06
CA PHE A 50 4.70 13.77 -6.46
C PHE A 50 3.54 13.64 -7.44
N ARG A 51 3.33 14.62 -8.31
CA ARG A 51 2.21 14.66 -9.25
C ARG A 51 2.64 14.30 -10.65
N VAL A 52 1.85 13.43 -11.30
CA VAL A 52 2.08 13.04 -12.70
C VAL A 52 0.85 13.38 -13.53
N HIS A 53 1.00 14.32 -14.43
CA HIS A 53 -0.06 14.82 -15.30
C HIS A 53 -0.05 14.09 -16.63
N PHE A 54 -0.84 13.04 -16.77
CA PHE A 54 -1.02 12.34 -18.04
C PHE A 54 -1.88 13.11 -19.04
N ASN A 55 -2.70 14.04 -18.55
CA ASN A 55 -3.48 14.95 -19.38
C ASN A 55 -2.68 16.13 -19.93
N ALA A 56 -1.44 16.33 -19.50
CA ALA A 56 -0.52 17.31 -20.10
C ALA A 56 0.07 16.75 -21.40
N ASN A 57 0.38 17.64 -22.34
CA ASN A 57 1.06 17.30 -23.58
C ASN A 57 2.26 18.23 -23.80
N PRO A 58 3.51 17.72 -23.62
CA PRO A 58 3.86 16.34 -23.22
C PRO A 58 3.45 16.00 -21.77
N PRO A 59 3.38 14.72 -21.40
CA PRO A 59 3.17 14.32 -20.01
C PRO A 59 4.22 14.93 -19.09
N MET A 60 3.81 15.37 -17.88
CA MET A 60 4.64 16.16 -16.98
C MET A 60 4.61 15.61 -15.56
N MET A 61 5.71 15.70 -14.84
CA MET A 61 5.78 15.49 -13.40
C MET A 61 6.15 16.78 -12.66
N SER A 62 5.69 16.91 -11.41
CA SER A 62 6.01 18.05 -10.55
C SER A 62 6.23 17.67 -9.09
N HIS A 63 7.03 18.48 -8.36
CA HIS A 63 7.31 18.28 -6.94
C HIS A 63 6.15 18.66 -6.00
N SER A 64 5.06 19.22 -6.51
CA SER A 64 3.93 19.67 -5.69
C SER A 64 3.39 18.56 -4.79
N GLY A 65 3.42 18.73 -3.46
CA GLY A 65 2.97 17.75 -2.47
C GLY A 65 3.96 16.62 -2.17
N SER A 66 5.22 16.72 -2.62
CA SER A 66 6.26 15.69 -2.37
C SER A 66 6.57 15.52 -0.88
N ASP A 67 6.40 16.56 -0.09
CA ASP A 67 6.63 16.63 1.35
C ASP A 67 5.95 15.49 2.15
N ILE A 68 4.70 15.18 1.83
CA ILE A 68 3.92 14.15 2.56
C ILE A 68 4.35 12.73 2.16
N CYS A 69 4.87 12.54 0.96
CA CYS A 69 4.98 11.21 0.35
C CYS A 69 6.41 10.70 0.21
N GLN A 70 7.41 11.56 0.25
CA GLN A 70 8.82 11.16 0.19
C GLN A 70 9.16 10.06 1.21
N VAL A 71 8.75 10.24 2.45
CA VAL A 71 9.03 9.28 3.54
C VAL A 71 8.29 7.94 3.38
N LYS A 72 7.16 7.90 2.64
CA LYS A 72 6.51 6.63 2.27
C LYS A 72 7.37 5.81 1.31
N PHE A 73 8.05 6.49 0.38
CA PHE A 73 8.97 5.87 -0.57
C PHE A 73 10.20 5.33 0.14
N MET A 74 10.73 6.09 1.11
CA MET A 74 11.86 5.68 1.95
C MET A 74 11.55 4.41 2.78
N GLU A 75 10.29 4.24 3.22
CA GLU A 75 9.82 3.01 3.88
C GLU A 75 9.65 1.86 2.87
N ALA A 76 9.02 2.12 1.72
CA ALA A 76 8.61 1.08 0.78
C ALA A 76 9.77 0.50 -0.04
N LEU A 77 10.75 1.31 -0.43
CA LEU A 77 11.83 0.87 -1.33
C LEU A 77 12.63 -0.33 -0.78
N PRO A 78 13.15 -0.30 0.47
CA PRO A 78 13.87 -1.45 1.01
C PRO A 78 12.98 -2.70 1.11
N LEU A 79 11.68 -2.55 1.38
CA LEU A 79 10.74 -3.66 1.42
C LEU A 79 10.57 -4.32 0.04
N MET A 80 10.52 -3.52 -1.03
CA MET A 80 10.44 -4.05 -2.40
C MET A 80 11.73 -4.78 -2.80
N ARG A 81 12.89 -4.27 -2.39
CA ARG A 81 14.17 -4.94 -2.65
C ARG A 81 14.32 -6.24 -1.88
N ILE A 82 13.81 -6.34 -0.66
CA ILE A 82 13.76 -7.61 0.09
C ILE A 82 12.97 -8.68 -0.69
N ILE A 83 11.90 -8.30 -1.38
CA ILE A 83 11.10 -9.23 -2.18
C ILE A 83 11.84 -9.67 -3.45
N GLY A 84 12.42 -8.71 -4.20
CA GLY A 84 12.90 -8.95 -5.57
C GLY A 84 14.43 -8.98 -5.74
N GLY A 85 15.21 -8.58 -4.73
CA GLY A 85 16.67 -8.50 -4.84
C GLY A 85 17.19 -7.50 -5.89
N SER A 86 16.35 -6.58 -6.36
CA SER A 86 16.66 -5.69 -7.48
C SER A 86 17.73 -4.65 -7.14
N ASP A 87 18.74 -4.52 -8.00
CA ASP A 87 19.79 -3.49 -7.91
C ASP A 87 19.47 -2.21 -8.69
N LYS A 88 18.30 -2.13 -9.30
CA LYS A 88 17.91 -0.96 -10.09
C LYS A 88 17.95 0.32 -9.24
N ASN A 89 18.68 1.34 -9.67
CA ASN A 89 18.82 2.63 -9.00
C ASN A 89 19.24 2.50 -7.51
N LYS A 90 20.13 1.57 -7.19
CA LYS A 90 20.55 1.21 -5.83
C LYS A 90 21.12 2.39 -5.03
N GLN A 91 21.73 3.38 -5.72
CA GLN A 91 22.25 4.58 -5.11
C GLN A 91 21.17 5.42 -4.37
N VAL A 92 19.89 5.28 -4.73
CA VAL A 92 18.78 5.98 -4.08
C VAL A 92 18.68 5.60 -2.60
N ASP A 93 18.89 4.33 -2.27
CA ASP A 93 18.83 3.84 -0.88
C ASP A 93 19.80 4.60 0.02
N ARG A 94 21.06 4.70 -0.39
CA ARG A 94 22.10 5.41 0.34
C ARG A 94 21.77 6.89 0.55
N VAL A 95 21.30 7.55 -0.50
CA VAL A 95 20.96 8.98 -0.42
C VAL A 95 19.77 9.20 0.51
N TRP A 96 18.74 8.34 0.44
CA TRP A 96 17.59 8.47 1.31
C TRP A 96 17.88 8.12 2.77
N MET A 97 18.77 7.16 3.04
CA MET A 97 19.25 6.90 4.40
C MET A 97 19.94 8.14 5.00
N SER A 98 20.82 8.79 4.24
CA SER A 98 21.47 10.04 4.63
C SER A 98 20.45 11.16 4.83
N SER A 99 19.46 11.27 3.93
CA SER A 99 18.42 12.31 3.98
C SER A 99 17.54 12.15 5.22
N ALA A 100 17.17 10.90 5.61
CA ALA A 100 16.40 10.64 6.82
C ALA A 100 17.06 11.23 8.07
N LEU A 101 18.38 11.09 8.18
CA LEU A 101 19.14 11.64 9.32
C LEU A 101 19.31 13.15 9.21
N ARG A 102 19.54 13.69 8.01
CA ARG A 102 19.69 15.14 7.80
C ARG A 102 18.43 15.94 8.12
N MET A 103 17.26 15.32 7.94
CA MET A 103 15.97 15.94 8.25
C MET A 103 15.71 16.07 9.76
N ILE A 104 16.44 15.36 10.62
CA ILE A 104 16.25 15.46 12.07
C ILE A 104 16.89 16.74 12.60
N GLY A 105 16.06 17.64 13.13
CA GLY A 105 16.49 18.89 13.74
C GLY A 105 17.14 18.71 15.11
N PRO A 106 17.71 19.80 15.67
CA PRO A 106 18.35 19.76 16.98
C PRO A 106 17.37 19.44 18.12
N ASP A 107 16.09 19.72 17.95
CA ASP A 107 15.00 19.41 18.87
C ASP A 107 14.49 17.96 18.74
N GLY A 108 14.97 17.23 17.74
CA GLY A 108 14.61 15.84 17.48
C GLY A 108 13.41 15.67 16.55
N LEU A 109 12.74 16.72 16.12
CA LEU A 109 11.67 16.63 15.12
C LEU A 109 12.25 16.49 13.70
N VAL A 110 11.47 15.90 12.79
CA VAL A 110 11.86 15.74 11.39
C VAL A 110 11.33 16.91 10.58
N TYR A 111 12.24 17.65 9.94
CA TYR A 111 11.94 18.84 9.17
C TYR A 111 12.05 18.59 7.68
N TRP A 112 11.07 19.08 6.94
CA TRP A 112 11.13 19.08 5.49
C TRP A 112 12.09 20.19 5.04
N PRO A 113 13.07 19.87 4.19
CA PRO A 113 14.05 20.86 3.76
C PRO A 113 13.40 21.93 2.90
N SER A 114 13.73 23.20 3.16
CA SER A 114 13.38 24.30 2.27
C SER A 114 14.39 24.34 1.12
N PHE A 115 13.93 24.00 -0.06
CA PHE A 115 14.68 24.24 -1.29
C PHE A 115 14.24 25.57 -1.90
N PRO A 116 15.08 26.23 -2.73
CA PRO A 116 14.69 27.49 -3.38
C PRO A 116 13.38 27.41 -4.18
N TRP A 117 13.05 26.23 -4.68
CA TRP A 117 11.80 25.95 -5.39
C TRP A 117 10.64 25.57 -4.45
N ALA A 118 10.89 25.23 -3.20
CA ALA A 118 9.86 24.89 -2.22
C ALA A 118 8.90 26.07 -1.93
N LYS A 119 9.31 27.29 -2.23
CA LYS A 119 8.44 28.46 -2.20
C LYS A 119 7.16 28.34 -3.03
N LYS A 120 7.15 27.43 -4.01
CA LYS A 120 5.99 27.17 -4.89
C LYS A 120 5.23 25.93 -4.49
N VAL A 121 5.70 25.16 -3.50
CA VAL A 121 5.04 23.96 -3.02
C VAL A 121 3.97 24.39 -2.03
N ASP A 122 2.73 24.40 -2.46
CA ASP A 122 1.60 24.44 -1.54
C ASP A 122 1.63 23.15 -0.71
N SER A 123 1.92 23.28 0.58
CA SER A 123 1.67 22.18 1.50
C SER A 123 0.18 21.87 1.48
N TRP A 124 -0.17 20.62 1.28
CA TRP A 124 -1.57 20.17 1.31
C TRP A 124 -2.26 20.49 2.63
N THR A 125 -1.50 20.70 3.65
CA THR A 125 -1.98 20.65 5.01
C THR A 125 -1.99 22.01 5.70
N GLU A 126 -1.03 22.90 5.42
CA GLU A 126 -0.98 24.23 6.05
C GLU A 126 -0.09 25.22 5.29
N PRO A 127 -0.34 26.54 5.41
CA PRO A 127 0.62 27.53 4.94
C PRO A 127 1.88 27.45 5.79
N CYS A 128 2.98 27.03 5.17
CA CYS A 128 4.30 27.29 5.74
C CYS A 128 4.83 28.64 5.22
N PRO A 129 5.53 29.41 6.05
CA PRO A 129 6.24 30.58 5.59
C PRO A 129 7.20 30.19 4.46
N GLU A 130 7.25 31.01 3.42
CA GLU A 130 8.11 30.76 2.26
C GLU A 130 9.58 30.61 2.66
N GLY A 131 10.20 29.55 2.18
CA GLY A 131 11.64 29.34 2.29
C GLY A 131 12.12 28.81 3.62
N GLU A 132 11.23 28.34 4.50
CA GLU A 132 11.59 27.85 5.83
C GLU A 132 11.48 26.33 5.95
N HIS A 133 12.28 25.74 6.84
CA HIS A 133 12.14 24.36 7.24
C HIS A 133 10.90 24.20 8.13
N TYR A 134 10.07 23.21 7.87
CA TYR A 134 8.89 22.95 8.68
C TYR A 134 8.76 21.46 9.01
N THR A 135 8.05 21.17 10.06
CA THR A 135 7.72 19.80 10.47
C THR A 135 6.23 19.61 10.64
N LEU A 136 5.81 18.38 10.43
CA LEU A 136 4.47 17.89 10.72
C LEU A 136 4.60 16.58 11.52
N PRO A 137 3.75 16.31 12.53
CA PRO A 137 3.79 15.05 13.26
C PRO A 137 3.76 13.81 12.37
N LEU A 138 3.04 13.89 11.26
CA LEU A 138 2.97 12.80 10.28
C LEU A 138 4.32 12.50 9.59
N PHE A 139 5.17 13.52 9.33
CA PHE A 139 6.52 13.29 8.81
C PHE A 139 7.36 12.52 9.79
N CYS A 140 7.33 12.97 11.05
CA CYS A 140 8.05 12.30 12.13
C CYS A 140 7.60 10.83 12.23
N GLY A 141 6.29 10.57 12.23
CA GLY A 141 5.75 9.23 12.31
C GLY A 141 6.14 8.34 11.13
N ARG A 142 6.07 8.86 9.91
CA ARG A 142 6.48 8.13 8.71
C ARG A 142 7.98 7.89 8.64
N THR A 143 8.78 8.87 9.07
CA THR A 143 10.24 8.73 9.13
C THR A 143 10.64 7.69 10.18
N ILE A 144 9.92 7.60 11.30
CA ILE A 144 10.09 6.50 12.27
C ILE A 144 9.89 5.15 11.57
N GLY A 145 8.82 4.98 10.78
CA GLY A 145 8.57 3.76 10.01
C GLY A 145 9.74 3.42 9.07
N ALA A 146 10.18 4.37 8.24
CA ALA A 146 11.30 4.18 7.31
C ALA A 146 12.60 3.81 8.05
N MET A 147 12.97 4.59 9.08
CA MET A 147 14.17 4.31 9.87
C MET A 147 14.07 2.98 10.64
N THR A 148 12.86 2.52 10.99
CA THR A 148 12.66 1.20 11.62
C THR A 148 13.00 0.08 10.65
N VAL A 149 12.66 0.20 9.36
CA VAL A 149 13.12 -0.76 8.33
C VAL A 149 14.64 -0.76 8.25
N TYR A 150 15.28 0.41 8.22
CA TYR A 150 16.74 0.53 8.20
C TYR A 150 17.38 -0.09 9.46
N MET A 151 16.79 0.15 10.63
CA MET A 151 17.25 -0.45 11.91
C MET A 151 17.16 -1.98 11.90
N LEU A 152 16.10 -2.54 11.35
CA LEU A 152 15.93 -4.00 11.29
C LEU A 152 16.94 -4.64 10.34
N ARG A 153 17.37 -3.92 9.29
CA ARG A 153 18.41 -4.37 8.35
C ARG A 153 19.83 -4.13 8.84
N ASP A 154 20.05 -3.03 9.55
CA ASP A 154 21.33 -2.67 10.18
C ASP A 154 21.15 -2.33 11.66
N PRO A 155 21.11 -3.33 12.55
CA PRO A 155 20.91 -3.12 13.98
C PRO A 155 22.07 -2.37 14.66
N GLN A 156 23.24 -2.27 14.04
CA GLN A 156 24.41 -1.55 14.56
C GLN A 156 24.48 -0.10 14.08
N GLY A 157 23.61 0.27 13.12
CA GLY A 157 23.52 1.63 12.60
C GLY A 157 23.00 2.63 13.65
N PRO A 158 22.95 3.92 13.31
CA PRO A 158 22.53 4.98 14.22
C PRO A 158 21.03 5.00 14.50
N TRP A 159 20.27 4.18 13.82
CA TRP A 159 18.83 4.26 13.65
C TRP A 159 18.05 4.30 14.95
N ARG A 160 18.30 3.33 15.84
CA ARG A 160 17.58 3.20 17.12
C ARG A 160 17.66 4.49 17.93
N LYS A 161 18.85 5.04 18.09
CA LYS A 161 19.09 6.27 18.87
C LYS A 161 18.37 7.47 18.26
N GLU A 162 18.41 7.59 16.94
CA GLU A 162 17.78 8.71 16.26
C GLU A 162 16.24 8.58 16.27
N ILE A 163 15.69 7.37 16.12
CA ILE A 163 14.26 7.13 16.29
C ILE A 163 13.80 7.49 17.70
N GLU A 164 14.53 7.07 18.74
CA GLU A 164 14.18 7.39 20.13
C GLU A 164 14.13 8.90 20.38
N LYS A 165 15.05 9.69 19.77
CA LYS A 165 14.97 11.16 19.82
C LYS A 165 13.70 11.70 19.16
N VAL A 166 13.34 11.19 17.99
CA VAL A 166 12.12 11.61 17.28
C VAL A 166 10.88 11.29 18.10
N VAL A 167 10.82 10.11 18.72
CA VAL A 167 9.71 9.71 19.62
C VAL A 167 9.61 10.67 20.81
N GLN A 168 10.73 11.00 21.47
CA GLN A 168 10.75 11.93 22.59
C GLN A 168 10.32 13.34 22.19
N ALA A 169 10.74 13.79 21.00
CA ALA A 169 10.34 15.09 20.47
C ALA A 169 8.84 15.14 20.15
N LEU A 170 8.28 14.07 19.56
CA LEU A 170 6.84 13.94 19.34
C LEU A 170 6.05 13.93 20.64
N ASP A 171 6.51 13.18 21.65
CA ASP A 171 5.85 13.12 22.96
C ASP A 171 5.83 14.50 23.65
N LYS A 172 6.94 15.24 23.54
CA LYS A 172 7.03 16.62 24.02
C LYS A 172 6.15 17.60 23.25
N LEU A 173 5.96 17.39 21.93
CA LEU A 173 5.12 18.22 21.09
C LEU A 173 3.63 17.98 21.34
N ALA A 174 3.26 16.75 21.72
CA ALA A 174 1.88 16.35 21.96
C ALA A 174 1.26 17.10 23.15
N ILE A 175 0.00 17.46 23.03
CA ILE A 175 -0.81 17.98 24.14
C ILE A 175 -1.38 16.79 24.89
N HIS A 176 -0.89 16.59 26.11
CA HIS A 176 -1.31 15.50 26.97
C HIS A 176 -2.51 15.88 27.84
N LYS A 177 -3.51 15.02 27.85
CA LYS A 177 -4.62 15.00 28.79
C LYS A 177 -4.46 13.78 29.73
N LYS A 178 -5.45 13.54 30.61
CA LYS A 178 -5.35 12.47 31.60
C LYS A 178 -5.04 11.10 31.00
N ASP A 179 -5.75 10.73 29.93
CA ASP A 179 -5.70 9.38 29.33
C ASP A 179 -5.45 9.37 27.81
N TYR A 180 -5.42 10.54 27.15
CA TYR A 180 -5.15 10.68 25.74
C TYR A 180 -4.15 11.79 25.43
N ALA A 181 -3.70 11.85 24.20
CA ALA A 181 -2.88 12.94 23.66
C ALA A 181 -3.25 13.22 22.22
N TYR A 182 -3.03 14.45 21.78
CA TYR A 182 -3.24 14.88 20.40
C TYR A 182 -2.18 15.92 20.01
N PHE A 183 -2.02 16.14 18.71
CA PHE A 183 -1.11 17.17 18.23
C PHE A 183 -1.87 18.47 17.96
N PRO A 184 -1.25 19.64 18.25
CA PRO A 184 -1.77 20.91 17.77
C PRO A 184 -1.87 20.88 16.24
N GLN A 185 -2.87 21.55 15.71
CA GLN A 185 -3.05 21.65 14.26
C GLN A 185 -2.00 22.59 13.66
N GLY A 186 -1.38 22.17 12.55
CA GLY A 186 -0.48 22.99 11.76
C GLY A 186 0.95 22.45 11.62
N GLY A 187 1.75 23.14 10.80
CA GLY A 187 3.18 22.93 10.69
C GLY A 187 3.94 23.70 11.77
N PHE A 188 5.10 23.19 12.15
CA PHE A 188 5.97 23.80 13.14
C PHE A 188 7.29 24.21 12.49
N LEU A 189 7.81 25.35 12.87
CA LEU A 189 9.13 25.83 12.50
C LEU A 189 10.13 25.55 13.62
N PRO A 190 11.44 25.55 13.34
CA PRO A 190 12.46 25.34 14.35
C PRO A 190 12.45 26.37 15.49
N ASP A 191 11.91 27.55 15.24
CA ASP A 191 11.72 28.63 16.23
C ASP A 191 10.47 28.47 17.12
N GLY A 192 9.69 27.38 16.91
CA GLY A 192 8.50 27.08 17.67
C GLY A 192 7.21 27.71 17.14
N PHE A 193 7.20 28.20 15.90
CA PHE A 193 5.98 28.72 15.28
C PHE A 193 4.84 27.67 15.31
N ARG A 194 3.66 28.06 15.80
CA ARG A 194 2.47 27.22 15.92
C ARG A 194 1.28 27.95 15.30
N PRO A 195 0.87 27.61 14.08
CA PRO A 195 -0.15 28.39 13.38
C PRO A 195 -1.55 28.30 13.98
N ARG A 196 -1.89 27.19 14.67
CA ARG A 196 -3.22 27.02 15.29
C ARG A 196 -3.19 26.08 16.50
N GLU A 197 -3.84 26.48 17.58
CA GLU A 197 -4.19 25.57 18.68
C GLU A 197 -5.67 25.25 18.60
N ALA A 198 -6.02 24.02 18.24
CA ALA A 198 -7.38 23.51 18.29
C ALA A 198 -7.40 22.20 19.06
N GLU A 199 -8.24 22.10 20.09
CA GLU A 199 -8.37 20.86 20.88
C GLU A 199 -8.95 19.72 20.04
N ILE A 200 -9.79 20.05 19.06
CA ILE A 200 -10.31 19.10 18.08
C ILE A 200 -9.80 19.57 16.72
N PRO A 201 -8.70 19.01 16.20
CA PRO A 201 -8.26 19.33 14.86
C PRO A 201 -9.33 18.87 13.88
N THR A 202 -9.73 19.79 13.03
CA THR A 202 -10.71 19.55 11.98
C THR A 202 -10.01 19.15 10.69
N GLY A 203 -10.64 18.29 9.91
CA GLY A 203 -10.16 17.94 8.58
C GLY A 203 -9.13 16.81 8.50
N ILE A 204 -8.33 16.89 7.47
CA ILE A 204 -7.26 15.93 7.09
C ILE A 204 -6.32 15.57 8.24
N TRP A 205 -6.07 16.50 9.17
CA TRP A 205 -5.12 16.36 10.27
C TRP A 205 -5.38 15.20 11.19
N SER A 206 -6.65 14.95 11.54
CA SER A 206 -6.99 13.84 12.43
C SER A 206 -6.58 12.49 11.84
N GLY A 207 -6.77 12.32 10.54
CA GLY A 207 -6.37 11.09 9.83
C GLY A 207 -4.87 10.95 9.67
N LEU A 208 -4.18 12.06 9.44
CA LEU A 208 -2.74 12.06 9.25
C LEU A 208 -1.97 11.68 10.54
N VAL A 209 -2.55 11.90 11.73
CA VAL A 209 -2.04 11.38 13.01
C VAL A 209 -1.94 9.85 13.00
N GLY A 210 -2.77 9.17 12.21
CA GLY A 210 -2.70 7.73 12.05
C GLY A 210 -1.36 7.22 11.55
N TRP A 211 -0.65 7.97 10.72
CA TRP A 211 0.70 7.61 10.30
C TRP A 211 1.71 7.70 11.44
N THR A 212 1.51 8.62 12.37
CA THR A 212 2.33 8.69 13.58
C THR A 212 2.08 7.47 14.46
N ILE A 213 0.82 7.09 14.67
CA ILE A 213 0.47 5.86 15.42
C ILE A 213 1.12 4.64 14.78
N GLN A 214 1.08 4.52 13.45
CA GLN A 214 1.66 3.39 12.73
C GLN A 214 3.18 3.32 12.93
N GLY A 215 3.91 4.41 12.70
CA GLY A 215 5.37 4.42 12.89
C GLY A 215 5.77 4.11 14.34
N LEU A 216 5.07 4.67 15.33
CA LEU A 216 5.30 4.40 16.75
C LEU A 216 5.05 2.91 17.11
N ALA A 217 3.95 2.32 16.59
CA ALA A 217 3.61 0.92 16.83
C ALA A 217 4.63 -0.03 16.19
N GLN A 218 5.07 0.26 14.97
CA GLN A 218 6.10 -0.50 14.27
C GLN A 218 7.43 -0.46 15.01
N PHE A 219 7.85 0.73 15.47
CA PHE A 219 9.08 0.88 16.23
C PHE A 219 8.99 0.18 17.60
N TYR A 220 7.86 0.31 18.30
CA TYR A 220 7.67 -0.42 19.58
C TYR A 220 7.78 -1.94 19.36
N ARG A 221 7.10 -2.47 18.34
CA ARG A 221 7.17 -3.90 18.01
C ARG A 221 8.59 -4.37 17.73
N ALA A 222 9.38 -3.55 17.01
CA ALA A 222 10.76 -3.90 16.63
C ALA A 222 11.78 -3.73 17.77
N SER A 223 11.56 -2.79 18.70
CA SER A 223 12.57 -2.36 19.67
C SER A 223 12.19 -2.57 21.15
N GLY A 224 10.89 -2.72 21.45
CA GLY A 224 10.36 -2.72 22.81
C GLY A 224 10.37 -1.34 23.50
N TYR A 225 10.56 -0.24 22.78
CA TYR A 225 10.70 1.09 23.35
C TYR A 225 9.38 1.62 23.93
N GLY A 226 9.27 1.65 25.27
CA GLY A 226 8.04 1.99 26.01
C GLY A 226 7.41 3.33 25.64
N PRO A 227 8.17 4.44 25.54
CA PRO A 227 7.58 5.74 25.17
C PRO A 227 6.82 5.74 23.84
N ALA A 228 7.30 4.97 22.85
CA ALA A 228 6.58 4.84 21.56
C ALA A 228 5.23 4.13 21.74
N LYS A 229 5.19 3.06 22.56
CA LYS A 229 3.94 2.37 22.93
C LYS A 229 2.95 3.31 23.61
N ASP A 230 3.43 4.06 24.60
CA ASP A 230 2.57 4.90 25.44
C ASP A 230 1.98 6.08 24.65
N LEU A 231 2.76 6.71 23.78
CA LEU A 231 2.28 7.77 22.91
C LEU A 231 1.28 7.21 21.87
N ALA A 232 1.58 6.06 21.24
CA ALA A 232 0.65 5.42 20.30
C ALA A 232 -0.70 5.09 20.96
N ALA A 233 -0.69 4.59 22.20
CA ALA A 233 -1.90 4.31 22.95
C ALA A 233 -2.74 5.58 23.20
N LYS A 234 -2.10 6.68 23.62
CA LYS A 234 -2.78 7.97 23.88
C LYS A 234 -3.36 8.58 22.62
N LEU A 235 -2.63 8.56 21.50
CA LEU A 235 -3.11 9.03 20.20
C LEU A 235 -4.28 8.18 19.69
N SER A 236 -4.21 6.86 19.85
CA SER A 236 -5.30 5.93 19.49
C SER A 236 -6.59 6.23 20.28
N ARG A 237 -6.47 6.46 21.60
CA ARG A 237 -7.61 6.85 22.42
C ARG A 237 -8.22 8.20 22.00
N TYR A 238 -7.36 9.15 21.62
CA TYR A 238 -7.85 10.42 21.09
C TYR A 238 -8.72 10.24 19.86
N LEU A 239 -8.24 9.53 18.84
CA LEU A 239 -8.99 9.33 17.61
C LEU A 239 -10.29 8.55 17.84
N ARG A 240 -10.24 7.55 18.74
CA ARG A 240 -11.40 6.70 19.03
C ARG A 240 -12.50 7.40 19.84
N TYR A 241 -12.14 8.20 20.82
CA TYR A 241 -13.11 8.69 21.83
C TYR A 241 -13.29 10.20 21.88
N HIS A 242 -12.29 10.98 21.46
CA HIS A 242 -12.26 12.42 21.69
C HIS A 242 -12.25 13.24 20.40
N GLY A 243 -11.53 12.77 19.38
CA GLY A 243 -11.31 13.49 18.12
C GLY A 243 -12.53 13.50 17.17
N LYS A 244 -13.65 12.86 17.52
CA LYS A 244 -14.84 12.71 16.66
C LYS A 244 -14.48 12.16 15.27
N TYR A 245 -13.53 11.26 15.24
CA TYR A 245 -13.00 10.70 14.01
C TYR A 245 -13.69 9.39 13.63
N TYR A 246 -14.03 8.59 14.64
CA TYR A 246 -14.80 7.37 14.51
C TYR A 246 -16.07 7.43 15.35
N GLY A 247 -17.13 6.79 14.86
CA GLY A 247 -18.31 6.50 15.63
C GLY A 247 -18.06 5.39 16.67
N HIS A 248 -19.05 5.17 17.53
CA HIS A 248 -18.95 4.22 18.64
C HIS A 248 -18.67 2.79 18.18
N ASN A 249 -19.26 2.38 17.04
CA ASN A 249 -19.08 1.05 16.47
C ASN A 249 -18.00 1.00 15.35
N GLY A 250 -17.21 2.07 15.23
CA GLY A 250 -16.12 2.16 14.25
C GLY A 250 -16.52 2.78 12.91
N GLU A 251 -17.68 3.43 12.81
CA GLU A 251 -18.09 4.19 11.63
C GLU A 251 -17.08 5.30 11.34
N PHE A 252 -16.77 5.52 10.06
CA PHE A 252 -15.96 6.66 9.65
C PHE A 252 -16.81 7.93 9.69
N LEU A 253 -16.41 8.89 10.51
CA LEU A 253 -17.09 10.17 10.62
C LEU A 253 -16.46 11.20 9.66
N PRO A 254 -17.25 12.15 9.16
CA PRO A 254 -16.74 13.18 8.26
C PRO A 254 -15.60 13.98 8.91
N ASN A 255 -14.57 14.21 8.12
CA ASN A 255 -13.46 15.09 8.47
C ASN A 255 -13.87 16.51 8.12
N TYR A 256 -14.46 17.24 9.05
CA TYR A 256 -14.72 18.65 8.81
C TYR A 256 -13.42 19.44 8.88
N ALA A 257 -13.00 19.99 7.76
CA ALA A 257 -12.17 21.16 7.71
C ALA A 257 -13.00 22.29 7.13
N PRO A 258 -13.28 23.34 7.86
CA PRO A 258 -13.33 24.63 7.26
C PRO A 258 -11.86 25.03 6.98
N LEU A 259 -11.27 24.48 5.93
CA LEU A 259 -10.19 25.18 5.28
C LEU A 259 -10.88 26.42 4.73
N GLU A 260 -10.58 27.59 5.29
CA GLU A 260 -10.83 28.83 4.56
C GLU A 260 -10.26 28.61 3.16
N PRO A 261 -11.06 28.85 2.10
CA PRO A 261 -10.58 28.61 0.75
C PRO A 261 -9.36 29.48 0.55
N LYS A 262 -8.16 28.88 0.64
CA LYS A 262 -6.98 29.55 0.14
C LYS A 262 -7.26 29.79 -1.33
N GLN A 263 -7.23 31.03 -1.72
CA GLN A 263 -7.15 31.41 -3.10
C GLN A 263 -5.83 30.89 -3.64
N SER A 264 -5.78 29.61 -4.00
CA SER A 264 -4.76 29.09 -4.88
C SER A 264 -4.94 29.81 -6.21
N THR A 265 -4.08 30.79 -6.44
CA THR A 265 -4.15 31.65 -7.61
C THR A 265 -3.66 30.96 -8.87
N SER A 266 -3.05 29.77 -8.79
CA SER A 266 -2.46 29.09 -9.93
C SER A 266 -3.20 27.87 -10.45
N ASP A 267 -4.05 27.22 -9.67
CA ASP A 267 -4.58 25.88 -10.01
C ASP A 267 -6.10 25.77 -10.12
N LYS A 268 -6.83 26.90 -10.14
CA LYS A 268 -8.31 26.90 -10.30
C LYS A 268 -8.83 26.15 -11.53
N ASN A 269 -7.98 25.93 -12.53
CA ASN A 269 -8.35 25.22 -13.76
C ASN A 269 -7.96 23.74 -13.75
N ILE A 270 -7.17 23.28 -12.75
CA ILE A 270 -6.68 21.90 -12.63
C ILE A 270 -7.45 21.13 -11.56
N TYR A 271 -7.97 21.84 -10.58
CA TYR A 271 -8.82 21.33 -9.51
C TYR A 271 -10.22 21.90 -9.60
N PRO A 272 -11.13 21.24 -10.31
CA PRO A 272 -12.55 21.57 -10.18
C PRO A 272 -13.12 21.22 -8.79
N PHE A 273 -12.34 20.66 -7.86
CA PHE A 273 -12.80 19.96 -6.68
C PHE A 273 -12.00 20.30 -5.42
N ILE A 274 -12.00 21.55 -5.02
CA ILE A 274 -11.81 21.89 -3.61
C ILE A 274 -13.21 21.73 -3.01
N PRO A 275 -13.43 20.78 -2.06
CA PRO A 275 -14.72 20.69 -1.38
C PRO A 275 -15.10 22.06 -0.84
N SER A 276 -16.31 22.51 -1.11
CA SER A 276 -16.83 23.68 -0.43
C SER A 276 -16.94 23.35 1.06
N SER A 277 -16.80 24.33 1.93
CA SER A 277 -16.95 24.18 3.39
C SER A 277 -18.29 23.58 3.82
N ASP A 278 -19.24 23.44 2.90
CA ASP A 278 -20.61 23.04 3.15
C ASP A 278 -20.87 21.53 2.90
N ASP A 279 -19.92 20.79 2.26
CA ASP A 279 -20.06 19.36 2.05
C ASP A 279 -19.23 18.56 3.07
N PRO A 280 -19.84 17.66 3.85
CA PRO A 280 -19.11 16.78 4.73
C PRO A 280 -18.22 15.85 3.91
N TYR A 281 -16.94 15.89 4.21
CA TYR A 281 -15.90 15.13 3.50
C TYR A 281 -15.39 13.98 4.38
N THR A 282 -15.55 12.75 3.91
CA THR A 282 -15.06 11.55 4.60
C THR A 282 -14.07 10.82 3.70
N HIS A 283 -12.80 11.15 3.83
CA HIS A 283 -11.75 10.51 3.04
C HIS A 283 -11.46 9.11 3.57
N PHE A 284 -11.63 8.10 2.73
CA PHE A 284 -11.53 6.70 3.12
C PHE A 284 -10.14 6.35 3.65
N GLN A 285 -9.08 6.69 2.90
CA GLN A 285 -7.70 6.37 3.28
C GLN A 285 -7.29 7.02 4.61
N HIS A 286 -7.72 8.23 4.88
CA HIS A 286 -7.36 8.90 6.14
C HIS A 286 -7.94 8.18 7.37
N HIS A 287 -8.98 7.36 7.19
CA HIS A 287 -9.51 6.51 8.25
C HIS A 287 -8.86 5.14 8.31
N THR A 288 -8.46 4.56 7.16
CA THR A 288 -7.82 3.23 7.17
C THR A 288 -6.38 3.23 7.69
N VAL A 289 -5.63 4.33 7.49
CA VAL A 289 -4.26 4.45 8.02
C VAL A 289 -4.21 4.39 9.55
N PRO A 290 -5.05 5.16 10.29
CA PRO A 290 -5.10 5.01 11.73
C PRO A 290 -5.45 3.60 12.17
N LEU A 291 -6.38 2.92 11.48
CA LEU A 291 -6.75 1.54 11.82
C LEU A 291 -5.59 0.56 11.68
N LEU A 292 -4.75 0.71 10.64
CA LEU A 292 -3.52 -0.09 10.51
C LEU A 292 -2.57 0.12 11.69
N GLY A 293 -2.33 1.38 12.05
CA GLY A 293 -1.49 1.71 13.20
C GLY A 293 -2.06 1.22 14.53
N MET A 294 -3.37 1.38 14.73
CA MET A 294 -4.08 0.87 15.92
C MET A 294 -4.04 -0.65 16.00
N LEU A 295 -4.16 -1.36 14.85
CA LEU A 295 -4.07 -2.81 14.82
C LEU A 295 -2.66 -3.28 15.18
N ASP A 296 -1.62 -2.69 14.58
CA ASP A 296 -0.23 -3.01 14.90
C ASP A 296 0.07 -2.77 16.39
N HIS A 297 -0.45 -1.67 16.96
CA HIS A 297 -0.35 -1.37 18.40
C HIS A 297 -1.09 -2.42 19.23
N ALA A 298 -2.34 -2.71 18.90
CA ALA A 298 -3.18 -3.65 19.65
C ALA A 298 -2.58 -5.07 19.67
N LEU A 299 -2.10 -5.56 18.53
CA LEU A 299 -1.47 -6.87 18.41
C LEU A 299 -0.15 -6.94 19.20
N SER A 300 0.65 -5.86 19.18
CA SER A 300 1.94 -5.80 19.88
C SER A 300 1.79 -5.67 21.39
N THR A 301 0.67 -5.15 21.88
CA THR A 301 0.41 -4.92 23.32
C THR A 301 -0.57 -5.90 23.93
N GLY A 302 -1.28 -6.69 23.09
CA GLY A 302 -2.34 -7.57 23.55
C GLY A 302 -3.65 -6.84 23.89
N ASP A 303 -3.87 -5.62 23.38
CA ASP A 303 -5.10 -4.83 23.60
C ASP A 303 -6.25 -5.39 22.75
N LYS A 304 -7.00 -6.32 23.32
CA LYS A 304 -8.10 -7.01 22.65
C LYS A 304 -9.28 -6.08 22.34
N ASP A 305 -9.53 -5.06 23.15
CA ASP A 305 -10.62 -4.11 22.95
C ASP A 305 -10.33 -3.21 21.75
N LEU A 306 -9.10 -2.71 21.64
CA LEU A 306 -8.68 -1.93 20.47
C LEU A 306 -8.66 -2.79 19.20
N ALA A 307 -8.20 -4.04 19.27
CA ALA A 307 -8.21 -4.97 18.14
C ALA A 307 -9.64 -5.24 17.64
N GLN A 308 -10.58 -5.44 18.56
CA GLN A 308 -11.99 -5.64 18.22
C GLN A 308 -12.63 -4.37 17.63
N PHE A 309 -12.27 -3.19 18.13
CA PHE A 309 -12.69 -1.91 17.53
C PHE A 309 -12.20 -1.79 16.09
N VAL A 310 -10.92 -2.08 15.82
CA VAL A 310 -10.38 -2.05 14.45
C VAL A 310 -11.13 -3.02 13.55
N ARG A 311 -11.42 -4.24 14.02
CA ARG A 311 -12.23 -5.20 13.28
C ARG A 311 -13.61 -4.63 12.94
N SER A 312 -14.30 -4.05 13.91
CA SER A 312 -15.64 -3.47 13.68
C SER A 312 -15.59 -2.33 12.65
N SER A 313 -14.56 -1.47 12.73
CA SER A 313 -14.34 -0.39 11.76
C SER A 313 -14.04 -0.93 10.36
N PHE A 314 -13.23 -2.00 10.25
CA PHE A 314 -12.96 -2.67 8.98
C PHE A 314 -14.24 -3.27 8.38
N ASP A 315 -15.06 -3.96 9.18
CA ASP A 315 -16.33 -4.55 8.72
C ASP A 315 -17.34 -3.47 8.28
N TRP A 316 -17.31 -2.30 8.91
CA TRP A 316 -18.09 -1.15 8.46
C TRP A 316 -17.57 -0.59 7.13
N ALA A 317 -16.26 -0.34 7.04
CA ALA A 317 -15.62 0.20 5.85
C ALA A 317 -15.80 -0.71 4.62
N LYS A 318 -15.72 -2.03 4.81
CA LYS A 318 -15.95 -3.02 3.76
C LYS A 318 -17.31 -2.86 3.07
N LYS A 319 -18.34 -2.43 3.80
CA LYS A 319 -19.70 -2.20 3.26
C LYS A 319 -19.81 -0.95 2.40
N LYS A 320 -18.84 -0.05 2.45
CA LYS A 320 -18.82 1.21 1.69
C LYS A 320 -18.16 1.06 0.31
N GLY A 321 -17.54 -0.09 0.03
CA GLY A 321 -16.93 -0.41 -1.26
C GLY A 321 -17.62 -1.55 -2.00
N ASN A 322 -17.15 -1.82 -3.21
CA ASN A 322 -17.53 -3.02 -3.95
C ASN A 322 -16.53 -4.14 -3.68
N ILE A 323 -16.91 -5.09 -2.82
CA ILE A 323 -16.05 -6.20 -2.38
C ILE A 323 -15.71 -7.20 -3.48
N THR A 324 -16.40 -7.18 -4.62
CA THR A 324 -16.15 -8.13 -5.72
C THR A 324 -14.85 -7.79 -6.45
N VAL A 325 -14.61 -6.51 -6.70
CA VAL A 325 -13.39 -6.04 -7.37
C VAL A 325 -12.38 -5.41 -6.42
N GLY A 326 -12.79 -5.04 -5.21
CA GLY A 326 -11.96 -4.28 -4.27
C GLY A 326 -11.94 -2.79 -4.57
N TYR A 327 -13.04 -2.27 -5.11
CA TYR A 327 -13.21 -0.83 -5.32
C TYR A 327 -13.72 -0.18 -4.04
N PHE A 328 -12.94 0.74 -3.49
CA PHE A 328 -13.33 1.58 -2.35
C PHE A 328 -13.31 3.04 -2.81
N PRO A 329 -14.35 3.83 -2.52
CA PRO A 329 -14.40 5.22 -2.96
C PRO A 329 -13.40 6.07 -2.17
N GLU A 330 -12.71 7.00 -2.83
CA GLU A 330 -11.85 7.96 -2.14
C GLU A 330 -12.62 8.74 -1.09
N ASN A 331 -13.85 9.15 -1.44
CA ASN A 331 -14.73 9.93 -0.58
C ASN A 331 -16.06 9.21 -0.37
N ILE A 332 -16.33 8.86 0.89
CA ILE A 332 -17.56 8.16 1.26
C ILE A 332 -18.74 9.13 1.22
N ASP A 333 -19.85 8.67 0.59
CA ASP A 333 -21.12 9.42 0.49
C ASP A 333 -20.97 10.81 -0.15
N SER A 334 -19.93 11.02 -0.98
CA SER A 334 -19.70 12.25 -1.73
C SER A 334 -20.40 12.24 -3.08
N ASN A 335 -21.03 13.35 -3.45
CA ASN A 335 -21.55 13.56 -4.79
C ASN A 335 -20.51 14.13 -5.77
N LEU A 336 -19.31 14.40 -5.28
CA LEU A 336 -18.29 15.16 -6.00
C LEU A 336 -17.38 14.30 -6.87
N TYR A 337 -17.17 13.01 -6.50
CA TYR A 337 -16.17 12.16 -7.13
C TYR A 337 -16.59 10.70 -7.15
N GLU A 338 -16.58 10.12 -8.34
CA GLU A 338 -16.77 8.69 -8.55
C GLU A 338 -15.43 8.05 -8.94
N CYS A 339 -14.51 7.96 -8.00
CA CYS A 339 -13.22 7.31 -8.18
C CYS A 339 -12.78 6.58 -6.90
N SER A 340 -11.93 5.60 -7.09
CA SER A 340 -11.16 4.95 -6.03
C SER A 340 -9.77 5.58 -5.97
N GLU A 341 -9.08 5.41 -4.87
CA GLU A 341 -7.66 5.67 -4.74
C GLU A 341 -6.98 4.36 -4.36
N ILE A 342 -5.85 3.99 -4.98
CA ILE A 342 -5.19 2.71 -4.63
C ILE A 342 -4.69 2.69 -3.18
N CYS A 343 -4.60 3.84 -2.54
CA CYS A 343 -4.31 3.93 -1.10
C CYS A 343 -5.33 3.19 -0.24
N GLU A 344 -6.64 3.35 -0.50
CA GLU A 344 -7.71 2.68 0.25
C GLU A 344 -7.67 1.18 0.05
N VAL A 345 -7.49 0.76 -1.21
CA VAL A 345 -7.37 -0.66 -1.56
C VAL A 345 -6.20 -1.30 -0.83
N ALA A 346 -5.04 -0.62 -0.82
CA ALA A 346 -3.84 -1.04 -0.10
C ALA A 346 -4.08 -1.12 1.42
N GLY A 347 -4.76 -0.12 1.99
CA GLY A 347 -5.12 -0.08 3.41
C GLY A 347 -6.05 -1.23 3.80
N MET A 348 -7.09 -1.46 3.01
CA MET A 348 -8.07 -2.53 3.24
C MET A 348 -7.44 -3.93 3.09
N ILE A 349 -6.55 -4.13 2.11
CA ILE A 349 -5.78 -5.38 1.97
C ILE A 349 -4.91 -5.61 3.21
N GLY A 350 -4.16 -4.60 3.66
CA GLY A 350 -3.32 -4.72 4.85
C GLY A 350 -4.13 -5.09 6.10
N LEU A 351 -5.28 -4.46 6.31
CA LEU A 351 -6.19 -4.78 7.41
C LEU A 351 -6.75 -6.20 7.30
N ALA A 352 -7.23 -6.62 6.12
CA ALA A 352 -7.78 -7.95 5.89
C ALA A 352 -6.77 -9.06 6.20
N LEU A 353 -5.54 -8.90 5.73
CA LEU A 353 -4.44 -9.84 5.95
C LEU A 353 -4.06 -9.93 7.44
N LYS A 354 -3.81 -8.79 8.08
CA LYS A 354 -3.39 -8.74 9.49
C LYS A 354 -4.50 -9.22 10.44
N LEU A 355 -5.76 -8.84 10.21
CA LEU A 355 -6.90 -9.34 10.99
C LEU A 355 -7.07 -10.86 10.84
N SER A 356 -6.96 -11.39 9.62
CA SER A 356 -7.06 -12.82 9.37
C SER A 356 -5.94 -13.61 10.03
N GLN A 357 -4.70 -13.13 9.92
CA GLN A 357 -3.55 -13.76 10.57
C GLN A 357 -3.64 -13.74 12.09
N ALA A 358 -4.21 -12.68 12.67
CA ALA A 358 -4.44 -12.55 14.10
C ALA A 358 -5.64 -13.38 14.61
N GLY A 359 -6.38 -14.07 13.73
CA GLY A 359 -7.59 -14.81 14.10
C GLY A 359 -8.79 -13.93 14.49
N LEU A 360 -8.78 -12.67 14.08
CA LEU A 360 -9.84 -11.69 14.33
C LEU A 360 -10.93 -11.67 13.24
N GLY A 361 -10.97 -12.68 12.41
CA GLY A 361 -11.91 -12.91 11.33
C GLY A 361 -11.28 -13.76 10.22
N ASP A 362 -12.07 -14.17 9.23
CA ASP A 362 -11.59 -14.83 8.02
C ASP A 362 -11.84 -13.90 6.80
N TYR A 363 -10.87 -13.06 6.49
CA TYR A 363 -10.91 -12.09 5.40
C TYR A 363 -9.93 -12.44 4.26
N TRP A 364 -9.39 -13.67 4.26
CA TRP A 364 -8.42 -14.09 3.25
C TRP A 364 -8.98 -14.03 1.83
N ASP A 365 -10.25 -14.43 1.63
CA ASP A 365 -10.87 -14.35 0.30
C ASP A 365 -11.21 -12.93 -0.12
N ASP A 366 -11.52 -12.04 0.84
CA ASP A 366 -11.66 -10.61 0.58
C ASP A 366 -10.32 -10.04 0.08
N ALA A 367 -9.24 -10.32 0.81
CA ALA A 367 -7.89 -9.90 0.40
C ALA A 367 -7.51 -10.48 -0.97
N ASP A 368 -7.70 -11.78 -1.22
CA ASP A 368 -7.36 -12.43 -2.49
C ASP A 368 -8.10 -11.78 -3.67
N ARG A 369 -9.41 -11.50 -3.54
CA ARG A 369 -10.19 -10.78 -4.57
C ARG A 369 -9.64 -9.40 -4.85
N TRP A 370 -9.35 -8.62 -3.81
CA TRP A 370 -8.89 -7.24 -3.97
C TRP A 370 -7.47 -7.16 -4.55
N ILE A 371 -6.59 -8.09 -4.12
CA ILE A 371 -5.23 -8.24 -4.64
C ILE A 371 -5.26 -8.56 -6.13
N ARG A 372 -6.04 -9.55 -6.55
CA ARG A 372 -6.11 -10.00 -7.94
C ARG A 372 -6.76 -8.98 -8.86
N ASN A 373 -7.63 -8.13 -8.34
CA ASN A 373 -8.44 -7.22 -9.14
C ASN A 373 -7.95 -5.77 -9.04
N GLN A 374 -8.64 -4.90 -8.32
CA GLN A 374 -8.40 -3.46 -8.35
C GLN A 374 -6.95 -3.10 -7.99
N PHE A 375 -6.35 -3.81 -7.04
CA PHE A 375 -4.97 -3.56 -6.64
C PHE A 375 -3.96 -3.90 -7.75
N ALA A 376 -4.03 -5.12 -8.31
CA ALA A 376 -3.10 -5.55 -9.37
C ALA A 376 -3.27 -4.74 -10.66
N GLU A 377 -4.50 -4.38 -11.01
CA GLU A 377 -4.81 -3.54 -12.17
C GLU A 377 -4.41 -2.08 -11.96
N GLY A 378 -4.41 -1.61 -10.70
CA GLY A 378 -3.98 -0.26 -10.34
C GLY A 378 -2.47 -0.01 -10.44
N GLN A 379 -1.63 -1.03 -10.70
CA GLN A 379 -0.21 -0.84 -10.94
C GLN A 379 0.09 -0.64 -12.42
N LEU A 380 0.76 0.46 -12.77
CA LEU A 380 1.13 0.78 -14.14
C LEU A 380 2.17 -0.20 -14.68
N ARG A 381 1.83 -0.97 -15.71
CA ARG A 381 2.71 -1.98 -16.33
C ARG A 381 3.22 -1.59 -17.70
N ARG A 382 2.57 -0.66 -18.37
CA ARG A 382 2.91 -0.22 -19.74
C ARG A 382 2.55 1.24 -19.95
N SER A 383 3.29 1.92 -20.83
CA SER A 383 3.16 3.36 -21.09
C SER A 383 2.68 3.70 -22.49
N ASP A 384 2.62 2.72 -23.42
CA ASP A 384 2.29 2.94 -24.85
C ASP A 384 0.92 3.59 -25.07
N TRP A 385 -0.04 3.37 -24.17
CA TRP A 385 -1.39 3.93 -24.23
C TRP A 385 -1.40 5.45 -24.04
N MET A 386 -0.46 6.01 -23.28
CA MET A 386 -0.37 7.45 -23.03
C MET A 386 -0.08 8.23 -24.31
N TYR A 387 0.88 7.75 -25.10
CA TYR A 387 1.20 8.36 -26.39
C TYR A 387 0.03 8.29 -27.37
N ARG A 388 -0.69 7.17 -27.39
CA ARG A 388 -1.89 7.00 -28.22
C ARG A 388 -3.00 7.96 -27.84
N MET A 389 -3.21 8.23 -26.55
CA MET A 389 -4.20 9.19 -26.08
C MET A 389 -3.94 10.60 -26.60
N HIS A 390 -2.69 11.05 -26.59
CA HIS A 390 -2.32 12.36 -27.11
C HIS A 390 -2.61 12.48 -28.59
N TRP A 391 -2.26 11.47 -29.38
CA TRP A 391 -2.47 11.48 -30.83
C TRP A 391 -3.94 11.42 -31.20
N ALA A 392 -4.72 10.62 -30.51
CA ALA A 392 -6.14 10.48 -30.76
C ALA A 392 -6.99 11.67 -30.27
N GLY A 393 -6.40 12.60 -29.53
CA GLY A 393 -7.14 13.71 -28.94
C GLY A 393 -8.15 13.32 -27.88
N LEU A 394 -7.95 12.17 -27.24
CA LEU A 394 -8.90 11.57 -26.29
C LEU A 394 -8.92 12.26 -24.93
N ILE A 395 -7.87 13.02 -24.59
CA ILE A 395 -7.77 13.73 -23.31
C ILE A 395 -8.48 15.07 -23.41
N PHE A 396 -9.40 15.32 -22.48
CA PHE A 396 -10.11 16.60 -22.40
C PHE A 396 -10.35 17.00 -20.93
N PRO A 397 -10.13 18.27 -20.55
CA PRO A 397 -9.46 19.31 -21.32
C PRO A 397 -7.97 19.03 -21.51
N ARG A 398 -7.44 19.31 -22.69
CA ARG A 398 -6.01 19.19 -22.95
C ARG A 398 -5.28 20.30 -22.22
N MET A 399 -4.41 19.94 -21.30
CA MET A 399 -3.40 20.85 -20.79
C MET A 399 -2.20 20.84 -21.74
N TRP A 400 -2.22 21.67 -22.75
CA TRP A 400 -1.02 21.90 -23.54
C TRP A 400 -0.13 22.90 -22.81
N ILE A 401 1.03 22.45 -22.38
CA ILE A 401 2.03 23.29 -21.71
C ILE A 401 3.20 23.43 -22.69
N PRO A 402 3.46 24.64 -23.23
CA PRO A 402 4.66 24.86 -24.03
C PRO A 402 5.91 24.54 -23.18
N GLU A 403 6.91 23.89 -23.78
CA GLU A 403 8.18 23.57 -23.10
C GLU A 403 8.82 24.82 -22.47
N SER A 404 8.67 25.98 -23.09
CA SER A 404 9.14 27.27 -22.55
C SER A 404 8.46 27.70 -21.25
N LYS A 405 7.37 27.04 -20.83
CA LYS A 405 6.67 27.28 -19.56
C LYS A 405 6.96 26.22 -18.50
N ILE A 406 7.74 25.19 -18.83
CA ILE A 406 8.19 24.21 -17.85
C ILE A 406 9.21 24.88 -16.93
N ASP A 407 8.96 24.85 -15.64
CA ASP A 407 9.92 25.30 -14.63
C ASP A 407 10.85 24.12 -14.25
N PRO A 408 12.08 24.06 -14.77
CA PRO A 408 12.97 22.91 -14.53
C PRO A 408 13.38 22.76 -13.06
N LEU A 409 13.20 23.79 -12.25
CA LEU A 409 13.41 23.67 -10.79
C LEU A 409 12.30 22.90 -10.11
N PHE A 410 11.12 22.81 -10.73
CA PHE A 410 9.92 22.29 -10.11
C PHE A 410 9.27 21.15 -10.91
N GLN A 411 9.48 21.09 -12.21
CA GLN A 411 8.78 20.22 -13.14
C GLN A 411 9.75 19.52 -14.08
N THR A 412 9.32 18.39 -14.63
CA THR A 412 10.03 17.69 -15.71
C THR A 412 9.05 17.05 -16.69
N ILE A 413 9.46 16.99 -17.96
CA ILE A 413 8.77 16.28 -19.04
C ILE A 413 9.59 15.08 -19.54
N ASP A 414 10.75 14.84 -18.90
CA ASP A 414 11.70 13.83 -19.33
C ASP A 414 11.23 12.42 -19.03
N HIS A 415 10.99 11.62 -20.08
CA HIS A 415 10.63 10.20 -20.02
C HIS A 415 9.53 9.85 -18.99
N VAL A 416 8.57 10.78 -18.79
CA VAL A 416 7.57 10.69 -17.73
C VAL A 416 6.81 9.35 -17.73
N PRO A 417 6.31 8.83 -18.88
CA PRO A 417 5.61 7.55 -18.90
C PRO A 417 6.47 6.38 -18.41
N GLU A 418 7.71 6.27 -18.91
CA GLU A 418 8.63 5.16 -18.62
C GLU A 418 9.12 5.20 -17.16
N ARG A 419 9.38 6.39 -16.64
CA ARG A 419 9.80 6.62 -15.26
C ARG A 419 8.73 6.22 -14.25
N ASN A 420 7.47 6.19 -14.66
CA ASN A 420 6.34 5.83 -13.82
C ASN A 420 5.89 4.37 -13.96
N ILE A 421 6.51 3.55 -14.80
CA ILE A 421 6.22 2.10 -14.83
C ILE A 421 6.42 1.52 -13.42
N GLY A 422 5.42 0.80 -12.91
CA GLY A 422 5.42 0.24 -11.55
C GLY A 422 4.77 1.15 -10.49
N ALA A 423 4.48 2.40 -10.81
CA ALA A 423 3.70 3.28 -9.94
C ALA A 423 2.23 2.86 -9.89
N PHE A 424 1.48 3.37 -8.91
CA PHE A 424 0.07 3.04 -8.74
C PHE A 424 -0.84 4.21 -9.10
N ALA A 425 -2.01 3.90 -9.67
CA ALA A 425 -3.03 4.85 -10.07
C ALA A 425 -3.48 5.72 -8.89
N GLY A 426 -3.60 7.02 -9.15
CA GLY A 426 -4.11 7.96 -8.17
C GLY A 426 -5.63 7.87 -8.04
N TRP A 427 -6.33 7.92 -9.17
CA TRP A 427 -7.79 7.93 -9.23
C TRP A 427 -8.31 7.04 -10.35
N PRO A 428 -8.22 5.71 -10.22
CA PRO A 428 -8.82 4.81 -11.18
C PRO A 428 -10.34 4.75 -10.98
N SER A 429 -11.06 4.50 -12.07
CA SER A 429 -12.43 4.02 -11.98
C SER A 429 -12.48 2.51 -11.82
N ALA A 430 -13.67 1.93 -11.75
CA ALA A 430 -13.82 0.49 -11.64
C ALA A 430 -13.34 -0.27 -12.88
N ASN A 431 -13.27 0.39 -14.06
CA ASN A 431 -12.95 -0.22 -15.35
C ASN A 431 -11.78 0.45 -16.08
N ASP A 432 -11.22 1.53 -15.55
CA ASP A 432 -10.15 2.29 -16.21
C ASP A 432 -9.07 2.73 -15.22
N PHE A 433 -7.82 2.64 -15.63
CA PHE A 433 -6.67 3.12 -14.85
C PHE A 433 -6.67 4.65 -14.68
N PHE A 434 -7.18 5.36 -15.68
CA PHE A 434 -7.17 6.81 -15.73
C PHE A 434 -8.53 7.36 -16.10
N THR A 435 -9.06 8.29 -15.31
CA THR A 435 -10.41 8.84 -15.52
C THR A 435 -10.47 10.02 -16.51
N GLY A 436 -9.30 10.47 -17.00
CA GLY A 436 -9.21 11.55 -17.99
C GLY A 436 -9.18 12.97 -17.44
N GLY A 437 -9.46 13.14 -16.16
CA GLY A 437 -9.38 14.42 -15.45
C GLY A 437 -8.22 14.47 -14.44
N GLY A 438 -7.71 15.65 -14.17
CA GLY A 438 -6.67 15.83 -13.15
C GLY A 438 -5.34 15.12 -13.45
N TRP A 439 -4.75 14.53 -12.42
CA TRP A 439 -3.49 13.78 -12.53
C TRP A 439 -3.77 12.29 -12.74
N GLY A 440 -2.91 11.61 -13.47
CA GLY A 440 -3.00 10.15 -13.62
C GLY A 440 -2.48 9.43 -12.38
N ILE A 441 -1.38 9.92 -11.82
CA ILE A 441 -0.75 9.39 -10.61
C ILE A 441 -0.52 10.55 -9.62
N GLN A 442 -0.89 10.31 -8.38
CA GLN A 442 -0.29 10.98 -7.24
C GLN A 442 0.44 9.93 -6.41
N HIS A 443 1.68 10.21 -6.10
CA HIS A 443 2.57 9.17 -5.56
C HIS A 443 2.32 8.78 -4.09
N CYS A 444 1.30 9.33 -3.43
CA CYS A 444 0.81 8.75 -2.19
C CYS A 444 0.37 7.30 -2.41
N CYS A 445 -0.28 7.01 -3.54
CA CYS A 445 -0.73 5.67 -3.92
C CYS A 445 0.44 4.73 -4.23
N THR A 446 1.49 5.23 -4.89
CA THR A 446 2.68 4.41 -5.17
C THR A 446 3.37 3.96 -3.88
N GLY A 447 3.56 4.86 -2.90
CA GLY A 447 4.17 4.48 -1.63
C GLY A 447 3.31 3.50 -0.82
N ASN A 448 1.98 3.73 -0.74
CA ASN A 448 1.07 2.85 -0.01
C ASN A 448 0.87 1.51 -0.73
N GLY A 449 0.74 1.51 -2.07
CA GLY A 449 0.60 0.31 -2.88
C GLY A 449 1.86 -0.57 -2.81
N SER A 450 3.04 0.02 -2.93
CA SER A 450 4.31 -0.72 -2.78
C SER A 450 4.42 -1.37 -1.41
N ARG A 451 4.07 -0.66 -0.33
CA ARG A 451 4.04 -1.26 1.01
C ARG A 451 3.02 -2.41 1.11
N ALA A 452 1.85 -2.28 0.47
CA ALA A 452 0.87 -3.37 0.44
C ALA A 452 1.37 -4.61 -0.32
N ILE A 453 2.21 -4.45 -1.36
CA ILE A 453 2.91 -5.58 -2.00
C ILE A 453 3.67 -6.38 -0.94
N TYR A 454 4.36 -5.71 0.00
CA TYR A 454 5.08 -6.40 1.08
C TYR A 454 4.12 -7.14 2.02
N TYR A 455 3.02 -6.53 2.43
CA TYR A 455 2.01 -7.20 3.26
C TYR A 455 1.45 -8.45 2.56
N ILE A 456 1.15 -8.37 1.27
CA ILE A 456 0.67 -9.50 0.48
C ILE A 456 1.73 -10.61 0.46
N TRP A 457 2.97 -10.26 0.09
CA TRP A 457 4.08 -11.19 -0.02
C TRP A 457 4.36 -11.92 1.30
N GLU A 458 4.37 -11.19 2.41
CA GLU A 458 4.58 -11.74 3.75
C GLU A 458 3.47 -12.72 4.15
N HIS A 459 2.22 -12.44 3.78
CA HIS A 459 1.05 -13.21 4.22
C HIS A 459 0.66 -14.36 3.28
N ILE A 460 1.26 -14.50 2.09
CA ILE A 460 1.03 -15.69 1.23
C ILE A 460 1.38 -16.96 1.98
N LEU A 461 2.49 -16.95 2.71
CA LEU A 461 3.00 -18.09 3.48
C LEU A 461 3.19 -17.70 4.94
N THR A 462 2.80 -18.59 5.85
CA THR A 462 3.10 -18.47 7.27
C THR A 462 3.79 -19.73 7.76
N TYR A 463 5.02 -19.61 8.26
CA TYR A 463 5.77 -20.73 8.84
C TYR A 463 5.97 -20.52 10.34
N ASN A 464 5.56 -21.50 11.12
CA ASN A 464 5.74 -21.48 12.56
C ASN A 464 5.98 -22.90 13.11
N ASN A 465 7.09 -23.11 13.80
CA ASN A 465 7.41 -24.35 14.51
C ASN A 465 7.21 -25.64 13.67
N GLY A 466 7.67 -25.64 12.41
CA GLY A 466 7.55 -26.80 11.52
C GLY A 466 6.20 -26.91 10.78
N GLU A 467 5.23 -26.05 11.06
CA GLU A 467 3.99 -25.95 10.31
C GLU A 467 4.09 -24.82 9.26
N LEU A 468 3.80 -25.14 8.01
CA LEU A 468 3.69 -24.19 6.90
C LEU A 468 2.23 -24.08 6.46
N LYS A 469 1.70 -22.87 6.48
CA LYS A 469 0.40 -22.54 5.91
C LYS A 469 0.57 -21.74 4.63
N ILE A 470 -0.10 -22.16 3.55
CA ILE A 470 -0.30 -21.35 2.35
C ILE A 470 -1.66 -20.69 2.48
N ASN A 471 -1.69 -19.36 2.66
CA ASN A 471 -2.91 -18.62 2.93
C ASN A 471 -3.55 -18.05 1.66
N LEU A 472 -2.73 -17.69 0.66
CA LEU A 472 -3.15 -17.18 -0.64
C LEU A 472 -2.53 -18.02 -1.75
N LEU A 473 -3.33 -18.37 -2.76
CA LEU A 473 -2.89 -19.23 -3.87
C LEU A 473 -2.30 -18.36 -4.99
N LEU A 474 -1.15 -17.75 -4.72
CA LEU A 474 -0.39 -16.89 -5.63
C LEU A 474 1.00 -17.49 -5.88
N ASN A 475 1.61 -17.15 -7.02
CA ASN A 475 3.00 -17.51 -7.29
C ASN A 475 3.93 -16.95 -6.21
N ARG A 476 4.80 -17.78 -5.63
CA ARG A 476 5.64 -17.40 -4.50
C ARG A 476 6.86 -18.32 -4.35
N SER A 477 8.05 -17.75 -4.36
CA SER A 477 9.29 -18.44 -3.95
C SER A 477 9.51 -18.32 -2.43
N SER A 478 10.09 -19.33 -1.82
CA SER A 478 10.54 -19.27 -0.42
C SER A 478 11.60 -20.31 -0.12
N LYS A 479 12.24 -20.23 1.03
CA LYS A 479 13.17 -21.28 1.52
C LYS A 479 12.45 -22.57 1.94
N TRP A 480 11.14 -22.54 2.09
CA TRP A 480 10.35 -23.72 2.50
C TRP A 480 9.70 -24.42 1.33
N VAL A 481 9.10 -23.67 0.44
CA VAL A 481 8.39 -24.17 -0.74
C VAL A 481 8.41 -23.13 -1.86
N ASP A 482 8.21 -23.60 -3.09
CA ASP A 482 7.75 -22.76 -4.20
C ASP A 482 6.28 -23.08 -4.48
N VAL A 483 5.48 -22.05 -4.64
CA VAL A 483 4.05 -22.15 -4.98
C VAL A 483 3.87 -21.73 -6.43
N HIS A 484 3.41 -22.65 -7.27
CA HIS A 484 3.02 -22.40 -8.65
C HIS A 484 1.51 -22.40 -8.74
N SER A 485 0.92 -21.23 -8.94
CA SER A 485 -0.53 -21.06 -9.06
C SER A 485 -0.97 -21.06 -10.51
N TYR A 486 -1.89 -21.93 -10.87
CA TYR A 486 -2.50 -21.96 -12.21
C TYR A 486 -3.76 -21.10 -12.31
N ILE A 487 -4.21 -20.55 -11.17
CA ILE A 487 -5.41 -19.72 -11.10
C ILE A 487 -5.15 -18.38 -11.80
N PRO A 488 -6.01 -17.95 -12.75
CA PRO A 488 -7.35 -18.47 -13.02
C PRO A 488 -7.46 -19.41 -14.24
N TYR A 489 -6.39 -19.83 -14.89
CA TYR A 489 -6.49 -20.78 -16.02
C TYR A 489 -7.17 -22.08 -15.59
N GLU A 490 -6.67 -22.66 -14.52
CA GLU A 490 -7.12 -23.92 -13.92
C GLU A 490 -7.20 -23.77 -12.40
N GLY A 491 -8.09 -24.52 -11.77
CA GLY A 491 -8.15 -24.64 -10.32
C GLY A 491 -7.07 -25.58 -9.80
N GLN A 492 -5.81 -25.20 -9.96
CA GLN A 492 -4.65 -25.99 -9.57
C GLN A 492 -3.59 -25.14 -8.89
N VAL A 493 -2.94 -25.73 -7.90
CA VAL A 493 -1.73 -25.20 -7.27
C VAL A 493 -0.76 -26.34 -7.05
N ASP A 494 0.49 -26.16 -7.49
CA ASP A 494 1.60 -27.07 -7.24
C ASP A 494 2.53 -26.47 -6.19
N VAL A 495 2.82 -27.23 -5.15
CA VAL A 495 3.70 -26.82 -4.05
C VAL A 495 4.96 -27.68 -4.11
N HIS A 496 6.07 -27.09 -4.53
CA HIS A 496 7.38 -27.72 -4.60
C HIS A 496 8.08 -27.59 -3.26
N VAL A 497 8.23 -28.68 -2.54
CA VAL A 497 8.74 -28.69 -1.17
C VAL A 497 10.26 -28.61 -1.15
N LYS A 498 10.83 -27.68 -0.40
CA LYS A 498 12.27 -27.49 -0.19
C LYS A 498 12.72 -27.84 1.22
N THR A 499 11.85 -27.69 2.19
CA THR A 499 12.12 -27.95 3.61
C THR A 499 11.00 -28.83 4.19
N ALA A 500 11.37 -29.86 4.96
CA ALA A 500 10.42 -30.73 5.63
C ALA A 500 9.50 -29.93 6.57
N CYS A 501 8.20 -30.10 6.43
CA CYS A 501 7.21 -29.38 7.25
C CYS A 501 5.86 -30.11 7.27
N THR A 502 4.99 -29.68 8.18
CA THR A 502 3.55 -30.01 8.13
C THR A 502 2.85 -28.97 7.26
N LEU A 503 2.36 -29.36 6.09
CA LEU A 503 1.77 -28.45 5.11
C LEU A 503 0.25 -28.36 5.28
N LYS A 504 -0.24 -27.12 5.32
CA LYS A 504 -1.66 -26.78 5.24
C LYS A 504 -1.87 -25.77 4.10
N VAL A 505 -2.91 -25.96 3.30
CA VAL A 505 -3.22 -25.08 2.16
C VAL A 505 -4.64 -24.58 2.28
N ARG A 506 -4.81 -23.25 2.35
CA ARG A 506 -6.13 -22.63 2.40
C ARG A 506 -6.82 -22.74 1.05
N ILE A 507 -8.03 -23.25 1.06
CA ILE A 507 -8.86 -23.41 -0.14
C ILE A 507 -9.87 -22.24 -0.19
N PRO A 508 -9.98 -21.53 -1.34
CA PRO A 508 -10.88 -20.40 -1.50
C PRO A 508 -12.35 -20.73 -1.17
N GLU A 509 -13.10 -19.75 -0.68
CA GLU A 509 -14.49 -19.94 -0.23
C GLU A 509 -15.44 -20.43 -1.33
N TRP A 510 -15.16 -20.11 -2.60
CA TRP A 510 -15.95 -20.53 -3.74
C TRP A 510 -15.75 -22.01 -4.13
N VAL A 511 -14.79 -22.70 -3.52
CA VAL A 511 -14.53 -24.14 -3.71
C VAL A 511 -15.19 -24.94 -2.57
N LYS A 512 -15.94 -25.99 -2.90
CA LYS A 512 -16.48 -26.90 -1.90
C LYS A 512 -15.39 -27.88 -1.44
N PRO A 513 -15.23 -28.13 -0.13
CA PRO A 513 -14.19 -29.04 0.38
C PRO A 513 -14.20 -30.44 -0.28
N GLY A 514 -15.37 -30.97 -0.57
CA GLY A 514 -15.53 -32.30 -1.22
C GLY A 514 -15.09 -32.35 -2.69
N GLU A 515 -14.85 -31.21 -3.32
CA GLU A 515 -14.37 -31.08 -4.71
C GLU A 515 -12.85 -30.99 -4.81
N VAL A 516 -12.15 -30.82 -3.68
CA VAL A 516 -10.69 -30.71 -3.64
C VAL A 516 -10.05 -32.07 -3.75
N ARG A 517 -9.04 -32.18 -4.59
CA ARG A 517 -8.20 -33.39 -4.77
C ARG A 517 -6.74 -33.03 -4.48
N CYS A 518 -6.02 -33.96 -3.86
CA CYS A 518 -4.60 -33.86 -3.61
C CYS A 518 -3.91 -35.14 -4.12
N ASN A 519 -3.03 -35.01 -5.12
CA ASN A 519 -2.44 -36.17 -5.82
C ASN A 519 -1.16 -36.69 -5.18
N ASN A 520 -0.68 -36.13 -4.09
CA ASN A 520 0.63 -36.46 -3.54
C ASN A 520 0.64 -37.72 -2.64
N ARG A 521 -0.37 -38.54 -2.73
CA ARG A 521 -0.40 -39.82 -2.05
C ARG A 521 -0.42 -40.94 -3.11
N GLU A 522 0.73 -41.61 -3.27
CA GLU A 522 0.74 -42.87 -4.03
C GLU A 522 -0.41 -43.76 -3.56
N PRO A 523 -1.16 -44.38 -4.49
CA PRO A 523 -2.19 -45.33 -4.11
C PRO A 523 -1.49 -46.51 -3.42
N ARG A 524 -1.41 -46.49 -2.11
CA ARG A 524 -1.04 -47.69 -1.34
C ARG A 524 -2.21 -48.66 -1.42
N PRO A 525 -1.94 -49.93 -1.77
CA PRO A 525 -2.99 -50.88 -2.18
C PRO A 525 -4.02 -51.32 -1.13
N CYS A 526 -4.16 -50.69 -0.02
CA CYS A 526 -5.13 -51.12 1.03
C CYS A 526 -5.53 -50.01 1.97
N LEU A 527 -6.33 -49.01 1.57
CA LEU A 527 -7.02 -48.19 2.59
C LEU A 527 -8.07 -47.27 1.94
N GLN A 528 -9.29 -47.74 1.84
CA GLN A 528 -10.47 -47.01 1.31
C GLN A 528 -10.94 -45.82 2.18
N GLU A 529 -10.36 -45.54 3.34
CA GLU A 529 -10.77 -44.42 4.21
C GLU A 529 -9.72 -43.30 4.40
N ARG A 530 -8.50 -43.44 3.89
CA ARG A 530 -7.40 -42.45 4.09
C ARG A 530 -7.22 -41.45 2.96
N ASP A 531 -8.03 -41.47 1.92
CA ASP A 531 -7.95 -40.53 0.79
C ASP A 531 -8.72 -39.23 1.02
N LYS A 532 -9.38 -39.06 2.16
CA LYS A 532 -10.05 -37.81 2.48
C LYS A 532 -9.09 -36.84 3.14
N LEU A 533 -8.91 -35.66 2.50
CA LEU A 533 -8.27 -34.54 3.15
C LEU A 533 -8.98 -34.20 4.45
N THR A 534 -8.22 -34.00 5.52
CA THR A 534 -8.73 -33.43 6.76
C THR A 534 -8.68 -31.92 6.70
N TRP A 535 -9.50 -31.27 7.50
CA TRP A 535 -9.71 -29.83 7.39
C TRP A 535 -9.53 -29.13 8.75
N ASP A 536 -8.92 -27.94 8.70
CA ASP A 536 -8.87 -26.98 9.79
C ASP A 536 -9.47 -25.66 9.27
N GLY A 537 -10.77 -25.46 9.51
CA GLY A 537 -11.53 -24.40 8.85
C GLY A 537 -11.47 -24.53 7.32
N ARG A 538 -10.89 -23.55 6.65
CA ARG A 538 -10.69 -23.57 5.19
C ARG A 538 -9.34 -24.18 4.76
N TYR A 539 -8.52 -24.63 5.69
CA TYR A 539 -7.23 -25.26 5.37
C TYR A 539 -7.38 -26.77 5.13
N ALA A 540 -7.02 -27.20 3.93
CA ALA A 540 -6.78 -28.60 3.64
C ALA A 540 -5.46 -29.04 4.29
N ILE A 541 -5.51 -30.02 5.17
CA ILE A 541 -4.34 -30.55 5.87
C ILE A 541 -3.69 -31.62 4.97
N VAL A 542 -2.56 -31.27 4.35
CA VAL A 542 -1.78 -32.22 3.56
C VAL A 542 -0.99 -33.17 4.47
N GLY A 543 -0.52 -32.66 5.61
CA GLY A 543 0.32 -33.40 6.55
C GLY A 543 1.80 -33.21 6.32
N ASN A 544 2.60 -34.15 6.79
CA ASN A 544 4.07 -34.09 6.69
C ASN A 544 4.52 -34.29 5.24
N VAL A 545 5.33 -33.36 4.76
CA VAL A 545 5.94 -33.37 3.42
C VAL A 545 7.46 -33.27 3.52
N GLN A 546 8.16 -33.81 2.52
CA GLN A 546 9.62 -33.88 2.50
C GLN A 546 10.21 -33.07 1.34
N PRO A 547 11.46 -32.61 1.44
CA PRO A 547 12.15 -31.93 0.35
C PRO A 547 12.15 -32.78 -0.93
N GLY A 548 11.87 -32.14 -2.07
CA GLY A 548 11.76 -32.77 -3.37
C GLY A 548 10.35 -33.27 -3.73
N GLU A 549 9.42 -33.31 -2.78
CA GLU A 549 8.02 -33.62 -3.08
C GLU A 549 7.33 -32.45 -3.81
N VAL A 550 6.42 -32.81 -4.71
CA VAL A 550 5.49 -31.86 -5.34
C VAL A 550 4.07 -32.19 -4.93
N VAL A 551 3.49 -31.34 -4.12
CA VAL A 551 2.08 -31.47 -3.69
C VAL A 551 1.21 -30.72 -4.69
N GLN A 552 0.37 -31.46 -5.41
CA GLN A 552 -0.59 -30.90 -6.34
C GLN A 552 -1.98 -30.87 -5.74
N ILE A 553 -2.57 -29.70 -5.67
CA ILE A 553 -3.97 -29.51 -5.20
C ILE A 553 -4.81 -29.05 -6.38
N LYS A 554 -5.91 -29.76 -6.65
CA LYS A 554 -6.85 -29.48 -7.74
C LYS A 554 -8.27 -29.32 -7.24
N PHE A 555 -9.00 -28.42 -7.87
CA PHE A 555 -10.42 -28.17 -7.64
C PHE A 555 -11.08 -27.56 -8.89
N PRO A 556 -12.40 -27.65 -9.04
CA PRO A 556 -13.08 -27.01 -10.17
C PRO A 556 -12.95 -25.49 -10.12
N ILE A 557 -12.77 -24.87 -11.28
CA ILE A 557 -12.86 -23.43 -11.46
C ILE A 557 -13.81 -23.12 -12.60
N ASN A 558 -14.87 -22.40 -12.31
CA ASN A 558 -15.91 -22.09 -13.28
C ASN A 558 -15.96 -20.57 -13.54
N GLU A 559 -16.29 -20.23 -14.77
CA GLU A 559 -16.63 -18.86 -15.15
C GLU A 559 -18.05 -18.53 -14.66
N ARG A 560 -18.24 -17.35 -14.13
CA ARG A 560 -19.53 -16.81 -13.72
C ARG A 560 -19.68 -15.37 -14.14
N ILE A 561 -20.90 -14.97 -14.46
CA ILE A 561 -21.25 -13.59 -14.77
C ILE A 561 -21.89 -12.96 -13.55
N LYS A 562 -21.48 -11.74 -13.22
CA LYS A 562 -22.04 -10.96 -12.13
C LYS A 562 -22.39 -9.56 -12.58
N ASP A 563 -23.62 -9.16 -12.34
CA ASP A 563 -24.11 -7.80 -12.54
C ASP A 563 -23.90 -7.01 -11.25
N VAL A 564 -23.23 -5.87 -11.31
CA VAL A 564 -22.90 -5.03 -10.16
C VAL A 564 -23.07 -3.56 -10.49
N ASN A 565 -23.49 -2.79 -9.49
CA ASN A 565 -23.38 -1.34 -9.52
C ASN A 565 -22.15 -0.92 -8.71
N ILE A 566 -21.28 -0.11 -9.30
CA ILE A 566 -20.16 0.52 -8.63
C ILE A 566 -20.34 2.02 -8.84
N GLU A 567 -20.46 2.74 -7.74
CA GLU A 567 -20.93 4.13 -7.77
C GLU A 567 -22.28 4.23 -8.51
N LYS A 568 -22.41 5.09 -9.49
CA LYS A 568 -23.63 5.28 -10.28
C LYS A 568 -23.67 4.48 -11.57
N GLN A 569 -22.63 3.67 -11.84
CA GLN A 569 -22.52 2.92 -13.09
C GLN A 569 -22.74 1.42 -12.88
N ARG A 570 -23.49 0.82 -13.81
CA ARG A 570 -23.70 -0.63 -13.87
C ARG A 570 -22.59 -1.28 -14.69
N TYR A 571 -22.08 -2.41 -14.19
CA TYR A 571 -21.05 -3.21 -14.84
C TYR A 571 -21.46 -4.69 -14.87
N ILE A 572 -21.08 -5.35 -15.95
CA ILE A 572 -21.17 -6.81 -16.08
C ILE A 572 -19.76 -7.37 -15.98
N LEU A 573 -19.52 -8.14 -14.93
CA LEU A 573 -18.24 -8.77 -14.66
C LEU A 573 -18.26 -10.22 -15.11
N THR A 574 -17.24 -10.66 -15.87
CA THR A 574 -16.93 -12.07 -16.05
C THR A 574 -15.84 -12.45 -15.06
N ILE A 575 -16.13 -13.43 -14.19
CA ILE A 575 -15.27 -13.79 -13.08
C ILE A 575 -14.91 -15.27 -13.16
N LYS A 576 -13.62 -15.61 -13.00
CA LYS A 576 -13.12 -16.97 -12.94
C LYS A 576 -12.34 -17.16 -11.64
N GLY A 577 -12.88 -17.97 -10.72
CA GLY A 577 -12.41 -18.00 -9.34
C GLY A 577 -12.66 -16.68 -8.61
N ASN A 578 -11.60 -16.00 -8.18
CA ASN A 578 -11.61 -14.64 -7.63
C ASN A 578 -11.16 -13.57 -8.63
N ASP A 579 -10.65 -13.97 -9.80
CA ASP A 579 -10.18 -13.04 -10.83
C ASP A 579 -11.34 -12.52 -11.68
N VAL A 580 -11.46 -11.20 -11.81
CA VAL A 580 -12.27 -10.57 -12.85
C VAL A 580 -11.46 -10.64 -14.14
N VAL A 581 -11.99 -11.35 -15.13
CA VAL A 581 -11.30 -11.58 -16.42
C VAL A 581 -11.80 -10.67 -17.52
N ASN A 582 -12.99 -10.12 -17.34
CA ASN A 582 -13.56 -9.09 -18.25
C ASN A 582 -14.54 -8.20 -17.47
N ILE A 583 -14.63 -6.94 -17.88
CA ILE A 583 -15.60 -5.95 -17.40
C ILE A 583 -16.28 -5.24 -18.58
N ASP A 584 -17.59 -5.11 -18.52
CA ASP A 584 -18.37 -4.39 -19.51
C ASP A 584 -19.23 -3.30 -18.83
N PRO A 585 -19.20 -2.04 -19.27
CA PRO A 585 -18.41 -1.51 -20.40
C PRO A 585 -16.90 -1.46 -20.08
N PRO A 586 -16.03 -1.57 -21.10
CA PRO A 586 -14.58 -1.44 -20.93
C PRO A 586 -14.19 0.01 -20.63
N GLY A 587 -13.01 0.20 -20.05
CA GLY A 587 -12.43 1.52 -19.84
C GLY A 587 -12.10 2.23 -21.14
N ARG A 588 -11.99 3.55 -21.06
CA ARG A 588 -11.76 4.43 -22.22
C ARG A 588 -10.28 4.62 -22.54
N PHE A 589 -9.44 4.73 -21.53
CA PHE A 589 -8.03 5.10 -21.66
C PHE A 589 -7.10 3.89 -21.55
N LEU A 590 -7.04 3.28 -20.38
CA LEU A 590 -6.38 2.00 -20.14
C LEU A 590 -7.38 1.08 -19.45
N SER A 591 -8.13 0.36 -20.25
CA SER A 591 -9.16 -0.54 -19.76
C SER A 591 -8.57 -1.61 -18.85
N LEU A 592 -9.15 -1.76 -17.66
CA LEU A 592 -8.81 -2.78 -16.69
C LEU A 592 -9.45 -4.12 -17.09
N TYR A 593 -8.94 -5.21 -16.50
CA TYR A 593 -9.50 -6.56 -16.66
C TYR A 593 -9.60 -7.08 -18.09
N GLN A 594 -8.68 -6.69 -18.97
CA GLN A 594 -8.57 -7.22 -20.31
C GLN A 594 -7.78 -8.54 -20.29
N ARG A 595 -8.42 -9.60 -19.77
CA ARG A 595 -7.78 -10.87 -19.43
C ARG A 595 -8.43 -12.08 -20.11
N ASP A 596 -8.91 -11.93 -21.37
CA ASP A 596 -9.58 -13.01 -22.12
C ASP A 596 -8.75 -14.27 -22.27
N HIS A 597 -7.40 -14.15 -22.25
CA HIS A 597 -6.50 -15.30 -22.28
C HIS A 597 -6.70 -16.27 -21.11
N TYR A 598 -7.20 -15.82 -19.96
CA TYR A 598 -7.55 -16.70 -18.83
C TYR A 598 -8.81 -17.55 -19.09
N ARG A 599 -9.63 -17.16 -20.09
CA ARG A 599 -10.86 -17.87 -20.46
C ARG A 599 -10.62 -19.01 -21.43
N GLU A 600 -9.45 -19.02 -22.10
CA GLU A 600 -9.08 -20.05 -23.08
C GLU A 600 -8.86 -21.44 -22.44
N ASN A 601 -8.73 -21.54 -21.11
CA ASN A 601 -8.39 -22.76 -20.36
C ASN A 601 -7.06 -23.42 -20.83
N ILE A 602 -6.17 -22.61 -21.40
CA ILE A 602 -4.83 -23.01 -21.83
C ILE A 602 -3.83 -22.26 -20.97
N VAL A 603 -3.09 -22.99 -20.17
CA VAL A 603 -2.07 -22.41 -19.29
C VAL A 603 -0.96 -21.82 -20.15
N ARG A 604 -0.73 -20.51 -20.00
CA ARG A 604 0.44 -19.83 -20.55
C ARG A 604 1.55 -19.89 -19.50
N TRP A 605 2.78 -19.96 -19.97
CA TRP A 605 3.95 -20.08 -19.12
C TRP A 605 4.87 -18.89 -19.34
N LYS A 606 5.51 -18.45 -18.27
CA LYS A 606 6.56 -17.42 -18.32
C LYS A 606 7.82 -17.90 -17.62
N LYS A 607 8.97 -17.45 -18.12
CA LYS A 607 10.21 -17.50 -17.35
C LYS A 607 10.18 -16.40 -16.30
N ALA A 608 10.41 -16.75 -15.06
CA ALA A 608 10.59 -15.83 -13.96
C ALA A 608 11.98 -16.02 -13.37
N THR A 609 12.55 -14.94 -12.88
CA THR A 609 13.76 -14.98 -12.06
C THR A 609 13.32 -14.73 -10.63
N TRP A 610 13.29 -15.77 -9.81
CA TRP A 610 12.86 -15.66 -8.44
C TRP A 610 14.03 -15.41 -7.50
N PHE A 611 13.76 -14.60 -6.47
CA PHE A 611 14.70 -14.25 -5.42
C PHE A 611 14.17 -14.72 -4.07
N ILE A 612 15.00 -15.41 -3.30
CA ILE A 612 14.71 -15.81 -1.93
C ILE A 612 15.61 -15.01 -1.02
N SER A 613 15.07 -13.98 -0.40
CA SER A 613 15.80 -13.13 0.52
C SER A 613 16.26 -13.90 1.76
N ASN A 614 17.47 -13.64 2.20
CA ASN A 614 17.96 -14.03 3.52
C ASN A 614 17.36 -13.16 4.64
N GLU A 615 16.81 -12.00 4.28
CA GLU A 615 16.16 -11.08 5.21
C GLU A 615 14.67 -11.46 5.39
N ASN A 616 14.21 -11.43 6.63
CA ASN A 616 12.81 -11.61 6.96
C ASN A 616 12.41 -10.56 7.99
N ILE A 617 11.72 -9.54 7.51
CA ILE A 617 11.19 -8.46 8.34
C ILE A 617 9.68 -8.69 8.49
N TYR A 618 9.19 -8.78 9.72
CA TYR A 618 7.75 -8.73 9.99
C TYR A 618 7.29 -7.28 9.98
N TRP A 619 6.40 -6.91 9.03
CA TRP A 619 6.03 -5.50 8.78
C TRP A 619 4.49 -5.24 8.74
#